data_c06e46fcea23a51727185be9e55474e1
#
_entry.id   c06e46fcea23a51727185be9e55474e1
#
_cell.length_a   1.000
_cell.length_b   1.000
_cell.length_c   1.000
_cell.angle_alpha   90.00
_cell.angle_beta   90.00
_cell.angle_gamma   90.00
#
_symmetry.space_group_name_H-M   'P 1'
#
loop_
_entity.id
_entity.type
_entity.pdbx_description
1 polymer ?
#
loop_
_entity_poly.entity_id
_entity_poly.type
_entity_poly.pdbx_seq_one_letter_code
_entity_poly.pdbx_strand_id
1 'polypeptide(L)'
;VVIRTPIGTIVHTGDFKLDPTPIDGKVSHLAKVAQAGAEGVLLLIADATNAERPGYTPSEMEIAKELDRVIGRAPGRVFVTTFASHIHRIQSVIWAAEKYGRKVAMEGRSMLKFSRIALELGYLKVKDRLYTLEEVKDLPDHQVLILATGSQGQPMSVLHRLAFEGHAKMAIKP
;
A
#
# COMPACT_ATOMS: atom_id res chain seq x y z
N VAL A 1 -6.99 -17.58 7.91
CA VAL A 1 -7.92 -18.67 7.53
C VAL A 1 -7.85 -19.73 8.61
N VAL A 2 -9.02 -20.27 9.04
CA VAL A 2 -9.12 -21.42 9.95
C VAL A 2 -9.76 -22.58 9.17
N ILE A 3 -9.04 -23.68 9.06
CA ILE A 3 -9.49 -24.87 8.35
C ILE A 3 -9.71 -25.98 9.38
N ARG A 4 -10.96 -26.41 9.52
CA ARG A 4 -11.32 -27.52 10.41
C ARG A 4 -11.40 -28.83 9.61
N THR A 5 -10.63 -29.81 10.03
CA THR A 5 -10.56 -31.13 9.40
C THR A 5 -10.90 -32.23 10.41
N PRO A 6 -11.24 -33.46 9.98
CA PRO A 6 -11.50 -34.57 10.89
C PRO A 6 -10.33 -34.92 11.82
N ILE A 7 -9.10 -34.57 11.46
CA ILE A 7 -7.89 -34.90 12.23
C ILE A 7 -7.38 -33.70 13.06
N GLY A 8 -7.93 -32.50 12.89
CA GLY A 8 -7.54 -31.30 13.65
C GLY A 8 -7.72 -30.00 12.91
N THR A 9 -7.47 -28.91 13.60
CA THR A 9 -7.61 -27.54 13.10
C THR A 9 -6.27 -27.03 12.59
N ILE A 10 -6.27 -26.46 11.39
CA ILE A 10 -5.12 -25.75 10.80
C ILE A 10 -5.44 -24.25 10.80
N VAL A 11 -4.52 -23.44 11.27
CA VAL A 11 -4.61 -21.98 11.20
C VAL A 11 -3.52 -21.44 10.27
N HIS A 12 -3.92 -20.69 9.25
CA HIS A 12 -3.00 -20.00 8.35
C HIS A 12 -3.25 -18.49 8.43
N THR A 13 -2.24 -17.73 8.84
CA THR A 13 -2.40 -16.27 9.02
C THR A 13 -2.46 -15.52 7.69
N GLY A 14 -1.78 -16.01 6.67
CA GLY A 14 -1.35 -15.17 5.55
C GLY A 14 -0.35 -14.10 6.02
N ASP A 15 -0.03 -13.16 5.17
CA ASP A 15 0.68 -11.95 5.57
C ASP A 15 -0.26 -11.13 6.46
N PHE A 16 0.21 -10.70 7.64
CA PHE A 16 -0.66 -10.00 8.57
C PHE A 16 0.06 -8.88 9.34
N LYS A 17 -0.74 -7.94 9.79
CA LYS A 17 -0.36 -6.90 10.74
C LYS A 17 -1.49 -6.71 11.73
N LEU A 18 -1.18 -6.80 13.01
CA LEU A 18 -2.11 -6.44 14.08
C LEU A 18 -2.05 -4.94 14.31
N ASP A 19 -2.83 -4.20 13.55
CA ASP A 19 -2.89 -2.75 13.63
C ASP A 19 -4.05 -2.33 14.56
N PRO A 20 -3.78 -1.65 15.69
CA PRO A 20 -4.82 -1.18 16.59
C PRO A 20 -5.59 0.04 16.04
N THR A 21 -5.02 0.76 15.09
CA THR A 21 -5.61 1.95 14.48
C THR A 21 -5.49 1.93 12.94
N PRO A 22 -6.13 0.93 12.28
CA PRO A 22 -6.12 0.86 10.83
C PRO A 22 -6.91 2.03 10.22
N ILE A 23 -6.53 2.48 9.03
CA ILE A 23 -7.11 3.67 8.40
C ILE A 23 -8.61 3.51 8.03
N ASP A 24 -9.08 2.29 7.89
CA ASP A 24 -10.49 1.96 7.61
C ASP A 24 -11.32 1.71 8.88
N GLY A 25 -10.71 1.79 10.07
CA GLY A 25 -11.32 1.53 11.37
C GLY A 25 -11.63 0.07 11.65
N LYS A 26 -11.26 -0.87 10.76
CA LYS A 26 -11.58 -2.30 10.90
C LYS A 26 -10.40 -3.05 11.54
N VAL A 27 -10.44 -3.19 12.84
CA VAL A 27 -9.43 -3.98 13.57
C VAL A 27 -9.57 -5.48 13.33
N SER A 28 -8.45 -6.20 13.46
CA SER A 28 -8.45 -7.66 13.32
C SER A 28 -9.32 -8.34 14.39
N HIS A 29 -10.10 -9.34 14.00
CA HIS A 29 -10.96 -10.11 14.89
C HIS A 29 -10.17 -11.10 15.76
N LEU A 30 -9.36 -10.60 16.71
CA LEU A 30 -8.51 -11.42 17.57
C LEU A 30 -9.30 -12.44 18.40
N ALA A 31 -10.55 -12.13 18.76
CA ALA A 31 -11.42 -13.06 19.48
C ALA A 31 -11.63 -14.40 18.73
N LYS A 32 -11.75 -14.35 17.38
CA LYS A 32 -11.88 -15.57 16.56
C LYS A 32 -10.60 -16.38 16.53
N VAL A 33 -9.45 -15.72 16.57
CA VAL A 33 -8.13 -16.39 16.63
C VAL A 33 -7.96 -17.04 17.99
N ALA A 34 -8.27 -16.32 19.06
CA ALA A 34 -8.24 -16.84 20.43
C ALA A 34 -9.17 -18.04 20.62
N GLN A 35 -10.39 -17.99 20.08
CA GLN A 35 -11.33 -19.10 20.09
C GLN A 35 -10.74 -20.35 19.39
N ALA A 36 -10.18 -20.19 18.19
CA ALA A 36 -9.54 -21.31 17.50
C ALA A 36 -8.38 -21.91 18.32
N GLY A 37 -7.60 -21.04 19.00
CA GLY A 37 -6.54 -21.47 19.91
C GLY A 37 -7.06 -22.26 21.12
N ALA A 38 -8.17 -21.83 21.71
CA ALA A 38 -8.82 -22.52 22.86
C ALA A 38 -9.41 -23.88 22.45
N GLU A 39 -9.92 -24.02 21.22
CA GLU A 39 -10.43 -25.28 20.67
C GLU A 39 -9.30 -26.28 20.34
N GLY A 40 -8.04 -25.84 20.28
CA GLY A 40 -6.88 -26.62 19.93
C GLY A 40 -6.52 -26.50 18.44
N VAL A 41 -5.26 -26.20 18.18
CA VAL A 41 -4.69 -26.04 16.82
C VAL A 41 -3.66 -27.14 16.59
N LEU A 42 -3.89 -27.97 15.58
CA LEU A 42 -2.95 -29.03 15.16
C LEU A 42 -1.74 -28.42 14.45
N LEU A 43 -1.95 -27.43 13.58
CA LEU A 43 -0.90 -26.78 12.79
C LEU A 43 -1.15 -25.29 12.65
N LEU A 44 -0.15 -24.48 13.01
CA LEU A 44 -0.11 -23.04 12.76
C LEU A 44 0.90 -22.75 11.63
N ILE A 45 0.43 -22.16 10.55
CA ILE A 45 1.25 -21.62 9.46
C ILE A 45 1.17 -20.09 9.56
N ALA A 46 2.23 -19.48 10.04
CA ALA A 46 2.27 -18.05 10.34
C ALA A 46 3.31 -17.30 9.52
N ASP A 47 2.98 -16.07 9.12
CA ASP A 47 3.99 -15.11 8.65
C ASP A 47 4.98 -14.80 9.79
N ALA A 48 6.26 -14.86 9.48
CA ALA A 48 7.36 -14.60 10.40
C ALA A 48 8.40 -13.63 9.81
N THR A 49 8.04 -12.85 8.82
CA THR A 49 8.95 -11.98 8.04
C THR A 49 9.78 -11.05 8.93
N ASN A 50 9.22 -10.52 10.01
CA ASN A 50 9.91 -9.62 10.93
C ASN A 50 10.10 -10.23 12.35
N ALA A 51 10.00 -11.54 12.50
CA ALA A 51 10.03 -12.20 13.83
C ALA A 51 11.32 -11.94 14.62
N GLU A 52 12.46 -11.75 13.94
CA GLU A 52 13.77 -11.48 14.56
C GLU A 52 14.03 -9.99 14.82
N ARG A 53 13.16 -9.09 14.36
CA ARG A 53 13.35 -7.65 14.52
C ARG A 53 12.70 -7.17 15.83
N PRO A 54 13.46 -6.59 16.76
CA PRO A 54 12.88 -6.03 17.99
C PRO A 54 12.02 -4.81 17.69
N GLY A 55 11.02 -4.57 18.54
CA GLY A 55 10.13 -3.40 18.46
C GLY A 55 8.78 -3.69 17.81
N TYR A 56 8.13 -2.65 17.37
CA TYR A 56 6.77 -2.68 16.81
C TYR A 56 6.73 -2.07 15.42
N THR A 57 5.90 -2.61 14.55
CA THR A 57 5.56 -1.95 13.29
C THR A 57 4.58 -0.81 13.56
N PRO A 58 4.87 0.45 13.16
CA PRO A 58 3.96 1.57 13.34
C PRO A 58 2.60 1.32 12.71
N SER A 59 1.54 1.89 13.32
CA SER A 59 0.20 1.83 12.76
C SER A 59 0.12 2.49 11.38
N GLU A 60 -0.79 2.02 10.51
CA GLU A 60 -1.04 2.68 9.22
C GLU A 60 -1.58 4.11 9.40
N MET A 61 -2.24 4.42 10.52
CA MET A 61 -2.65 5.79 10.83
C MET A 61 -1.45 6.71 11.07
N GLU A 62 -0.39 6.24 11.71
CA GLU A 62 0.85 7.01 11.90
C GLU A 62 1.55 7.25 10.58
N ILE A 63 1.64 6.21 9.75
CA ILE A 63 2.20 6.33 8.40
C ILE A 63 1.38 7.31 7.54
N ALA A 64 0.05 7.27 7.65
CA ALA A 64 -0.82 8.21 6.92
C ALA A 64 -0.56 9.67 7.33
N LYS A 65 -0.33 9.95 8.62
CA LYS A 65 0.05 11.29 9.11
C LYS A 65 1.40 11.74 8.54
N GLU A 66 2.39 10.85 8.50
CA GLU A 66 3.69 11.19 7.91
C GLU A 66 3.62 11.42 6.40
N LEU A 67 2.85 10.60 5.68
CA LEU A 67 2.58 10.81 4.26
C LEU A 67 1.91 12.16 4.01
N ASP A 68 0.89 12.51 4.81
CA ASP A 68 0.23 13.80 4.74
C ASP A 68 1.22 14.96 4.94
N ARG A 69 2.09 14.85 5.95
CA ARG A 69 3.10 15.87 6.25
C ARG A 69 4.12 16.04 5.12
N VAL A 70 4.65 14.91 4.60
CA VAL A 70 5.67 14.94 3.55
C VAL A 70 5.10 15.44 2.23
N ILE A 71 3.93 14.92 1.82
CA ILE A 71 3.28 15.31 0.57
C ILE A 71 2.87 16.78 0.60
N GLY A 72 2.38 17.27 1.75
CA GLY A 72 1.97 18.65 1.91
C GLY A 72 3.12 19.66 1.87
N ARG A 73 4.32 19.25 2.29
CA ARG A 73 5.51 20.12 2.30
C ARG A 73 6.35 20.06 1.03
N ALA A 74 6.13 19.08 0.19
CA ALA A 74 6.93 18.89 -1.02
C ALA A 74 6.69 20.03 -2.02
N PRO A 75 7.72 20.80 -2.42
CA PRO A 75 7.57 21.92 -3.34
C PRO A 75 7.42 21.47 -4.80
N GLY A 76 7.91 20.29 -5.13
CA GLY A 76 7.94 19.76 -6.48
C GLY A 76 7.05 18.54 -6.66
N ARG A 77 7.35 17.76 -7.69
CA ARG A 77 6.70 16.49 -8.02
C ARG A 77 7.04 15.45 -6.96
N VAL A 78 6.03 14.71 -6.52
CA VAL A 78 6.20 13.67 -5.49
C VAL A 78 6.15 12.30 -6.13
N PHE A 79 7.12 11.45 -5.81
CA PHE A 79 7.13 10.04 -6.17
C PHE A 79 6.95 9.22 -4.90
N VAL A 80 5.93 8.38 -4.88
CA VAL A 80 5.68 7.44 -3.78
C VAL A 80 5.73 6.02 -4.32
N THR A 81 6.48 5.14 -3.66
CA THR A 81 6.52 3.73 -4.01
C THR A 81 5.99 2.88 -2.88
N THR A 82 5.17 1.90 -3.23
CA THR A 82 4.63 0.92 -2.29
C THR A 82 4.33 -0.39 -2.99
N PHE A 83 4.04 -1.43 -2.22
CA PHE A 83 3.49 -2.67 -2.78
C PHE A 83 2.11 -2.41 -3.39
N ALA A 84 1.89 -2.96 -4.58
CA ALA A 84 0.63 -2.81 -5.30
C ALA A 84 -0.59 -3.42 -4.56
N SER A 85 -0.35 -4.40 -3.70
CA SER A 85 -1.37 -5.03 -2.86
C SER A 85 -1.71 -4.25 -1.58
N HIS A 86 -0.92 -3.24 -1.22
CA HIS A 86 -1.11 -2.50 0.03
C HIS A 86 -2.14 -1.38 -0.14
N ILE A 87 -3.41 -1.75 -0.29
CA ILE A 87 -4.51 -0.83 -0.63
C ILE A 87 -4.67 0.30 0.41
N HIS A 88 -4.50 0.03 1.70
CA HIS A 88 -4.57 1.07 2.74
C HIS A 88 -3.50 2.14 2.57
N ARG A 89 -2.27 1.76 2.21
CA ARG A 89 -1.19 2.69 1.95
C ARG A 89 -1.47 3.53 0.70
N ILE A 90 -1.96 2.89 -0.37
CA ILE A 90 -2.39 3.55 -1.60
C ILE A 90 -3.49 4.57 -1.29
N GLN A 91 -4.48 4.21 -0.48
CA GLN A 91 -5.55 5.12 -0.07
C GLN A 91 -5.02 6.33 0.72
N SER A 92 -4.11 6.11 1.65
CA SER A 92 -3.51 7.21 2.43
C SER A 92 -2.76 8.21 1.54
N VAL A 93 -2.04 7.71 0.54
CA VAL A 93 -1.33 8.55 -0.45
C VAL A 93 -2.32 9.36 -1.28
N ILE A 94 -3.41 8.73 -1.76
CA ILE A 94 -4.45 9.42 -2.55
C ILE A 94 -5.09 10.52 -1.72
N TRP A 95 -5.53 10.25 -0.49
CA TRP A 95 -6.14 11.26 0.37
C TRP A 95 -5.21 12.44 0.64
N ALA A 96 -3.94 12.18 0.91
CA ALA A 96 -2.96 13.24 1.10
C ALA A 96 -2.77 14.06 -0.19
N ALA A 97 -2.65 13.40 -1.34
CA ALA A 97 -2.50 14.10 -2.62
C ALA A 97 -3.71 14.98 -2.94
N GLU A 98 -4.92 14.45 -2.80
CA GLU A 98 -6.18 15.18 -3.04
C GLU A 98 -6.35 16.38 -2.10
N LYS A 99 -5.97 16.23 -0.82
CA LYS A 99 -5.98 17.32 0.18
C LYS A 99 -5.14 18.51 -0.25
N TYR A 100 -4.00 18.26 -0.91
CA TYR A 100 -3.08 19.29 -1.38
C TYR A 100 -3.22 19.61 -2.87
N GLY A 101 -4.32 19.22 -3.50
CA GLY A 101 -4.63 19.54 -4.90
C GLY A 101 -3.74 18.86 -5.91
N ARG A 102 -3.07 17.76 -5.55
CA ARG A 102 -2.21 17.02 -6.46
C ARG A 102 -3.01 15.97 -7.23
N LYS A 103 -2.76 15.87 -8.52
CA LYS A 103 -3.27 14.80 -9.38
C LYS A 103 -2.43 13.55 -9.19
N VAL A 104 -3.09 12.42 -8.93
CA VAL A 104 -2.41 11.14 -8.68
C VAL A 104 -2.33 10.36 -9.97
N ALA A 105 -1.11 10.18 -10.48
CA ALA A 105 -0.83 9.27 -11.58
C ALA A 105 -0.33 7.94 -11.04
N MET A 106 -0.80 6.84 -11.62
CA MET A 106 -0.34 5.50 -11.27
C MET A 106 0.43 4.86 -12.41
N GLU A 107 1.53 4.16 -12.06
CA GLU A 107 2.33 3.45 -13.03
C GLU A 107 2.79 2.09 -12.49
N GLY A 108 2.75 1.09 -13.38
CA GLY A 108 3.09 -0.29 -13.10
C GLY A 108 1.89 -1.23 -13.26
N ARG A 109 2.09 -2.34 -13.97
CA ARG A 109 1.01 -3.30 -14.30
C ARG A 109 0.27 -3.83 -13.07
N SER A 110 0.98 -4.23 -12.04
CA SER A 110 0.37 -4.71 -10.80
C SER A 110 -0.34 -3.59 -10.04
N MET A 111 0.25 -2.39 -9.97
CA MET A 111 -0.36 -1.23 -9.33
C MET A 111 -1.72 -0.90 -9.98
N LEU A 112 -1.76 -0.78 -11.29
CA LEU A 112 -2.98 -0.50 -12.05
C LEU A 112 -4.03 -1.62 -11.88
N LYS A 113 -3.60 -2.90 -11.92
CA LYS A 113 -4.50 -4.05 -11.76
C LYS A 113 -5.17 -4.06 -10.38
N PHE A 114 -4.38 -4.00 -9.31
CA PHE A 114 -4.91 -4.05 -7.94
C PHE A 114 -5.73 -2.83 -7.60
N SER A 115 -5.32 -1.64 -8.03
CA SER A 115 -6.08 -0.41 -7.79
C SER A 115 -7.44 -0.42 -8.50
N ARG A 116 -7.52 -0.95 -9.74
CA ARG A 116 -8.79 -1.12 -10.45
C ARG A 116 -9.74 -2.05 -9.68
N ILE A 117 -9.26 -3.22 -9.27
CA ILE A 117 -10.06 -4.16 -8.49
C ILE A 117 -10.51 -3.54 -7.17
N ALA A 118 -9.63 -2.82 -6.49
CA ALA A 118 -9.95 -2.17 -5.23
C ALA A 118 -11.00 -1.05 -5.39
N LEU A 119 -10.97 -0.31 -6.50
CA LEU A 119 -11.99 0.68 -6.86
C LEU A 119 -13.35 0.00 -7.13
N GLU A 120 -13.36 -1.04 -7.96
CA GLU A 120 -14.57 -1.81 -8.30
C GLU A 120 -15.24 -2.41 -7.05
N LEU A 121 -14.44 -2.89 -6.09
CA LEU A 121 -14.92 -3.45 -4.81
C LEU A 121 -15.18 -2.39 -3.73
N GLY A 122 -14.93 -1.11 -3.98
CA GLY A 122 -15.14 -0.02 -3.02
C GLY A 122 -14.11 0.06 -1.86
N TYR A 123 -13.01 -0.67 -1.95
CA TYR A 123 -11.91 -0.60 -0.99
C TYR A 123 -10.98 0.60 -1.23
N LEU A 124 -10.93 1.10 -2.44
CA LEU A 124 -10.21 2.32 -2.81
C LEU A 124 -11.21 3.39 -3.23
N LYS A 125 -11.01 4.61 -2.73
CA LYS A 125 -11.87 5.76 -3.00
C LYS A 125 -11.02 6.89 -3.57
N VAL A 126 -11.51 7.52 -4.62
CA VAL A 126 -10.91 8.70 -5.23
C VAL A 126 -11.98 9.78 -5.37
N LYS A 127 -11.59 11.03 -5.12
CA LYS A 127 -12.52 12.17 -5.23
C LYS A 127 -12.79 12.52 -6.69
N ASP A 128 -11.75 12.48 -7.52
CA ASP A 128 -11.84 12.75 -8.95
C ASP A 128 -11.58 11.45 -9.72
N ARG A 129 -10.37 11.26 -10.23
CA ARG A 129 -9.93 10.06 -10.95
C ARG A 129 -8.44 9.82 -10.78
N LEU A 130 -7.99 8.65 -11.14
CA LEU A 130 -6.58 8.34 -11.29
C LEU A 130 -6.13 8.69 -12.71
N TYR A 131 -4.93 9.21 -12.83
CA TYR A 131 -4.33 9.69 -14.07
C TYR A 131 -3.25 8.72 -14.56
N THR A 132 -2.97 8.78 -15.85
CA THR A 132 -1.77 8.16 -16.45
C THR A 132 -0.59 9.13 -16.37
N LEU A 133 0.65 8.62 -16.53
CA LEU A 133 1.83 9.50 -16.60
C LEU A 133 1.74 10.49 -17.74
N GLU A 134 1.17 10.08 -18.87
CA GLU A 134 1.03 10.92 -20.07
C GLU A 134 0.14 12.15 -19.81
N GLU A 135 -0.94 11.98 -19.04
CA GLU A 135 -1.88 13.06 -18.72
C GLU A 135 -1.30 14.09 -17.73
N VAL A 136 -0.27 13.72 -16.96
CA VAL A 136 0.30 14.61 -15.94
C VAL A 136 1.70 15.11 -16.27
N LYS A 137 2.32 14.66 -17.35
CA LYS A 137 3.72 14.97 -17.68
C LYS A 137 4.01 16.47 -17.82
N ASP A 138 3.05 17.20 -18.38
CA ASP A 138 3.19 18.64 -18.69
C ASP A 138 2.56 19.54 -17.60
N LEU A 139 2.02 18.96 -16.52
CA LEU A 139 1.51 19.73 -15.41
C LEU A 139 2.64 20.26 -14.52
N PRO A 140 2.40 21.39 -13.82
CA PRO A 140 3.34 21.90 -12.84
C PRO A 140 3.70 20.84 -11.78
N ASP A 141 4.97 20.74 -11.43
CA ASP A 141 5.48 19.68 -10.55
C ASP A 141 4.77 19.59 -9.21
N HIS A 142 4.45 20.74 -8.61
CA HIS A 142 3.74 20.78 -7.32
C HIS A 142 2.30 20.26 -7.39
N GLN A 143 1.74 20.06 -8.58
CA GLN A 143 0.40 19.52 -8.79
C GLN A 143 0.39 18.01 -9.09
N VAL A 144 1.56 17.35 -9.09
CA VAL A 144 1.66 15.96 -9.50
C VAL A 144 2.20 15.09 -8.37
N LEU A 145 1.52 13.96 -8.16
CA LEU A 145 2.03 12.84 -7.37
C LEU A 145 1.99 11.58 -8.23
N ILE A 146 3.12 10.86 -8.27
CA ILE A 146 3.25 9.60 -9.00
C ILE A 146 3.34 8.46 -8.00
N LEU A 147 2.41 7.52 -8.08
CA LEU A 147 2.37 6.31 -7.29
C LEU A 147 2.81 5.11 -8.14
N ALA A 148 3.88 4.45 -7.72
CA ALA A 148 4.55 3.44 -8.52
C ALA A 148 5.00 2.23 -7.70
N THR A 149 5.40 1.16 -8.41
CA THR A 149 6.08 0.02 -7.80
C THR A 149 7.59 0.26 -7.71
N GLY A 150 8.28 -0.46 -6.81
CA GLY A 150 9.74 -0.38 -6.69
C GLY A 150 10.27 0.00 -5.31
N SER A 151 9.43 -0.12 -4.26
CA SER A 151 9.79 0.24 -2.88
C SER A 151 10.98 -0.53 -2.29
N GLN A 152 11.36 -1.67 -2.88
CA GLN A 152 12.51 -2.47 -2.45
C GLN A 152 13.70 -2.35 -3.42
N GLY A 153 13.71 -1.38 -4.33
CA GLY A 153 14.78 -1.20 -5.28
C GLY A 153 14.90 -2.30 -6.34
N GLN A 154 13.81 -3.05 -6.58
CA GLN A 154 13.84 -4.16 -7.52
C GLN A 154 14.27 -3.69 -8.92
N PRO A 155 15.20 -4.38 -9.57
CA PRO A 155 15.51 -4.16 -10.97
C PRO A 155 14.23 -4.23 -11.84
N MET A 156 14.17 -3.44 -12.90
CA MET A 156 13.02 -3.37 -13.82
C MET A 156 11.71 -2.84 -13.20
N SER A 157 11.70 -2.45 -11.91
CA SER A 157 10.54 -1.76 -11.31
C SER A 157 10.30 -0.41 -11.99
N VAL A 158 9.11 0.14 -11.78
CA VAL A 158 8.78 1.46 -12.36
C VAL A 158 9.75 2.53 -11.85
N LEU A 159 10.02 2.57 -10.54
CA LEU A 159 10.96 3.53 -9.96
C LEU A 159 12.37 3.38 -10.57
N HIS A 160 12.87 2.15 -10.70
CA HIS A 160 14.19 1.89 -11.28
C HIS A 160 14.27 2.42 -12.72
N ARG A 161 13.27 2.14 -13.53
CA ARG A 161 13.23 2.64 -14.93
C ARG A 161 13.10 4.15 -15.01
N LEU A 162 12.33 4.78 -14.14
CA LEU A 162 12.21 6.24 -14.08
C LEU A 162 13.55 6.91 -13.69
N ALA A 163 14.32 6.25 -12.82
CA ALA A 163 15.58 6.80 -12.29
C ALA A 163 16.79 6.54 -13.21
N PHE A 164 16.91 5.37 -13.82
CA PHE A 164 18.15 4.91 -14.45
C PHE A 164 18.03 4.54 -15.93
N GLU A 165 16.91 4.00 -16.37
CA GLU A 165 16.78 3.41 -17.71
C GLU A 165 16.00 4.29 -18.70
N GLY A 166 15.59 5.48 -18.28
CA GLY A 166 14.75 6.34 -19.11
C GLY A 166 13.39 5.71 -19.41
N HIS A 167 12.44 5.88 -18.49
CA HIS A 167 11.06 5.48 -18.75
C HIS A 167 10.53 6.25 -19.97
N ALA A 168 9.91 5.54 -20.95
CA ALA A 168 9.47 6.12 -22.22
C ALA A 168 8.57 7.36 -22.08
N LYS A 169 7.90 7.54 -20.95
CA LYS A 169 6.93 8.61 -20.72
C LYS A 169 7.44 9.71 -19.78
N MET A 170 8.43 9.44 -18.96
CA MET A 170 8.93 10.38 -17.95
C MET A 170 10.28 9.92 -17.39
N ALA A 171 11.13 10.87 -17.00
CA ALA A 171 12.35 10.62 -16.24
C ALA A 171 12.38 11.48 -14.97
N ILE A 172 13.01 10.97 -13.93
CA ILE A 172 13.33 11.76 -12.73
C ILE A 172 14.54 12.62 -13.12
N LYS A 173 14.36 13.93 -13.07
CA LYS A 173 15.45 14.89 -13.29
C LYS A 173 16.03 15.30 -11.95
N PRO A 174 17.35 15.59 -11.87
CA PRO A 174 17.97 16.13 -10.66
C PRO A 174 17.32 17.41 -10.19
#